data_31c9585c0993a47285d21102cd4e83ab
#
_entry.id   31c9585c0993a47285d21102cd4e83ab
#
_cell.length_a   1.000
_cell.length_b   1.000
_cell.length_c   1.000
_cell.angle_alpha   90.00
_cell.angle_beta   90.00
_cell.angle_gamma   90.00
#
_symmetry.space_group_name_H-M   'P 1'
#
loop_
_entity.id
_entity.type
_entity.pdbx_description
1 polymer ?
#
loop_
_entity_poly.entity_id
_entity_poly.type
_entity_poly.pdbx_seq_one_letter_code
_entity_poly.pdbx_strand_id
1 'polypeptide(L)' 'MSRYLSPIGIQETFDISRATAYRILKKFEEHGGEVIRIGKLPRVSEEQFTEYLREISHEEHS' A
#
# COMPACT_ATOMS: atom_id res chain seq x y z
N MET A 1 -8.50 -13.23 8.64
CA MET A 1 -8.58 -13.29 7.18
C MET A 1 -7.91 -12.08 6.55
N SER A 2 -7.09 -12.32 5.55
CA SER A 2 -6.39 -11.23 4.87
C SER A 2 -7.35 -10.49 3.94
N ARG A 3 -7.32 -9.17 4.03
CA ARG A 3 -8.10 -8.33 3.14
C ARG A 3 -7.15 -7.71 2.13
N TYR A 4 -7.56 -7.69 0.88
CA TYR A 4 -6.76 -7.09 -0.18
C TYR A 4 -7.35 -5.77 -0.61
N LEU A 5 -6.48 -4.79 -0.84
CA LEU A 5 -6.89 -3.43 -1.20
C LEU A 5 -6.47 -3.10 -2.63
N SER A 6 -7.39 -2.46 -3.35
CA SER A 6 -7.09 -1.81 -4.63
C SER A 6 -6.50 -0.43 -4.35
N PRO A 7 -5.96 0.25 -5.37
CA PRO A 7 -5.51 1.63 -5.17
C PRO A 7 -6.59 2.54 -4.60
N ILE A 8 -7.84 2.36 -5.04
CA ILE A 8 -8.96 3.13 -4.49
C ILE A 8 -9.20 2.76 -3.03
N GLY A 9 -9.10 1.47 -2.71
CA GLY A 9 -9.22 1.01 -1.34
C GLY A 9 -8.15 1.59 -0.44
N ILE A 10 -6.93 1.72 -0.95
CA ILE A 10 -5.83 2.35 -0.22
C ILE A 10 -6.15 3.81 0.08
N GLN A 11 -6.65 4.53 -0.92
CA GLN A 11 -7.01 5.92 -0.76
C GLN A 11 -8.05 6.11 0.34
N GLU A 12 -9.07 5.26 0.33
CA GLU A 12 -10.16 5.35 1.28
C GLU A 12 -9.77 4.90 2.68
N THR A 13 -9.00 3.81 2.76
CA THR A 13 -8.62 3.25 4.04
C THR A 13 -7.69 4.18 4.81
N PHE A 14 -6.76 4.83 4.11
CA PHE A 14 -5.77 5.68 4.74
C PHE A 14 -6.01 7.17 4.54
N ASP A 15 -7.10 7.52 3.86
CA ASP A 15 -7.48 8.91 3.62
C ASP A 15 -6.35 9.71 2.96
N ILE A 16 -5.85 9.19 1.84
CA ILE A 16 -4.77 9.83 1.10
C ILE A 16 -5.19 10.03 -0.35
N SER A 17 -4.48 10.93 -1.03
CA SER A 17 -4.76 11.22 -2.43
C SER A 17 -4.35 10.06 -3.34
N ARG A 18 -4.86 10.06 -4.56
CA ARG A 18 -4.52 9.05 -5.55
C ARG A 18 -3.02 9.04 -5.84
N ALA A 19 -2.43 10.23 -6.03
CA ALA A 19 -1.01 10.35 -6.32
C ALA A 19 -0.17 9.75 -5.19
N THR A 20 -0.54 10.06 -3.95
CA THR A 20 0.18 9.54 -2.79
C THR A 20 0.01 8.02 -2.69
N ALA A 21 -1.19 7.51 -2.95
CA ALA A 21 -1.46 6.07 -2.90
C ALA A 21 -0.58 5.32 -3.90
N TYR A 22 -0.51 5.80 -5.15
CA TYR A 22 0.31 5.14 -6.17
C TYR A 22 1.80 5.24 -5.88
N ARG A 23 2.24 6.36 -5.34
CA ARG A 23 3.64 6.53 -4.97
C ARG A 23 4.06 5.54 -3.88
N ILE A 24 3.23 5.41 -2.86
CA ILE A 24 3.52 4.50 -1.76
C ILE A 24 3.43 3.04 -2.23
N LEU A 25 2.44 2.75 -3.07
CA LEU A 25 2.29 1.41 -3.63
C LEU A 25 3.53 0.99 -4.40
N LYS A 26 4.09 1.89 -5.19
CA LYS A 26 5.29 1.61 -5.95
C LYS A 26 6.48 1.35 -5.02
N LYS A 27 6.62 2.15 -3.98
CA LYS A 27 7.68 1.96 -2.99
C LYS A 27 7.52 0.64 -2.25
N PHE A 28 6.28 0.28 -1.93
CA PHE A 28 5.98 -0.99 -1.27
C PHE A 28 6.43 -2.16 -2.14
N GLU A 29 6.16 -2.11 -3.43
CA GLU A 29 6.57 -3.16 -4.35
C GLU A 29 8.10 -3.21 -4.48
N GLU A 30 8.74 -2.07 -4.56
CA GLU A 30 10.20 -1.99 -4.66
C GLU A 30 10.88 -2.51 -3.39
N HIS A 31 10.21 -2.37 -2.27
CA HIS A 31 10.73 -2.83 -0.98
C HIS A 31 10.54 -4.34 -0.77
N GLY A 32 9.97 -5.02 -1.73
CA GLY A 32 9.75 -6.45 -1.65
C GLY A 32 8.35 -6.83 -1.21
N GLY A 33 7.45 -5.86 -1.11
CA GLY A 33 6.06 -6.13 -0.78
C GLY A 33 5.36 -6.86 -1.91
N GLU A 34 4.48 -7.77 -1.57
CA GLU A 34 3.76 -8.56 -2.56
C GLU A 34 2.60 -7.77 -3.16
N VAL A 35 2.60 -7.65 -4.48
CA VAL A 35 1.50 -7.03 -5.21
C VAL A 35 0.93 -8.09 -6.15
N ILE A 36 -0.35 -8.40 -5.96
CA ILE A 36 -1.04 -9.34 -6.82
C ILE A 36 -1.76 -8.55 -7.90
N ARG A 37 -1.53 -8.91 -9.15
CA ARG A 37 -2.21 -8.25 -10.27
C ARG A 37 -3.28 -9.15 -10.84
N ILE A 38 -4.51 -8.65 -10.83
CA ILE A 38 -5.65 -9.34 -11.41
C ILE A 38 -6.02 -8.54 -12.65
N GLY A 39 -5.64 -9.06 -13.80
CA GLY A 39 -5.71 -8.27 -15.04
C GLY A 39 -4.68 -7.14 -14.93
N LYS A 40 -5.15 -5.90 -15.03
CA LYS A 40 -4.28 -4.74 -14.90
C LYS A 40 -4.40 -4.06 -13.54
N LEU A 41 -5.19 -4.64 -12.65
CA LEU A 41 -5.49 -4.02 -11.36
C LEU A 41 -4.60 -4.60 -10.27
N PRO A 42 -3.78 -3.77 -9.61
CA PRO A 42 -2.96 -4.25 -8.49
C PRO A 42 -3.79 -4.42 -7.22
N ARG A 43 -3.40 -5.38 -6.40
CA ARG A 43 -4.01 -5.64 -5.10
C ARG A 43 -2.89 -5.92 -4.11
N VAL A 44 -3.01 -5.36 -2.91
CA VAL A 44 -2.04 -5.59 -1.85
C VAL A 44 -2.74 -6.05 -0.59
N SER A 45 -2.04 -6.84 0.21
CA SER A 45 -2.56 -7.25 1.51
C SER A 45 -2.65 -6.03 2.42
N GLU A 46 -3.81 -5.77 2.97
CA GLU A 46 -4.01 -4.65 3.89
C GLU A 46 -3.05 -4.73 5.07
N GLU A 47 -2.89 -5.93 5.61
CA GLU A 47 -2.02 -6.15 6.75
C GLU A 47 -0.56 -5.81 6.43
N GLN A 48 -0.03 -6.36 5.34
CA GLN A 48 1.36 -6.09 4.95
C GLN A 48 1.57 -4.63 4.59
N PHE A 49 0.61 -4.06 3.89
CA PHE A 49 0.71 -2.67 3.48
C PHE A 49 0.68 -1.73 4.68
N THR A 50 -0.17 -2.03 5.66
CA THR A 50 -0.25 -1.25 6.89
C THR A 50 1.06 -1.32 7.67
N GLU A 51 1.66 -2.50 7.74
CA GLU A 51 2.95 -2.65 8.41
C GLU A 51 4.04 -1.84 7.74
N TYR A 52 4.05 -1.87 6.40
CA TYR A 52 5.01 -1.06 5.65
C TYR A 52 4.84 0.42 5.93
N LEU A 53 3.59 0.90 5.98
CA LEU A 53 3.31 2.30 6.29
C LEU A 53 3.81 2.68 7.69
N ARG A 54 3.67 1.78 8.64
CA ARG A 54 4.16 2.02 9.99
C ARG A 54 5.68 2.14 10.01
N GLU A 55 6.37 1.32 9.23
CA GLU A 55 7.82 1.36 9.15
C GLU A 55 8.31 2.68 8.58
N ILE A 56 7.75 3.12 7.44
CA ILE A 56 8.20 4.37 6.82
C ILE A 56 7.80 5.58 7.66
N SER A 57 6.66 5.52 8.33
CA SER A 57 6.23 6.59 9.21
C SER A 57 7.18 6.72 10.41
N HIS A 58 7.62 5.59 10.92
CA HIS A 58 8.57 5.56 12.04
C HIS A 58 9.92 6.16 11.64
N GLU A 59 10.39 5.83 10.43
CA GLU A 59 11.63 6.35 9.92
C GLU A 59 11.59 7.86 9.69
N GLU A 60 10.45 8.37 9.24
CA GLU A 60 10.31 9.79 8.97
C GLU A 60 10.26 10.65 10.22
N HIS A 61 9.98 10.04 11.36
CA HIS A 61 9.92 10.75 12.64
C HIS A 61 11.22 10.76 13.42
N SER A 62 12.20 10.07 12.92
CA SER A 62 13.49 10.00 13.60
C SER A 62 14.41 11.15 13.22
#